data_dc95feb9ad7c3f30a458687f1017c7e6
#
_entry.id   dc95feb9ad7c3f30a458687f1017c7e6
#
_cell.length_a   1.000
_cell.length_b   1.000
_cell.length_c   1.000
_cell.angle_alpha   90.00
_cell.angle_beta   90.00
_cell.angle_gamma   90.00
#
_symmetry.space_group_name_H-M   'P 1'
#
loop_
_entity.id
_entity.type
_entity.pdbx_description
1 polymer ?
#
loop_
_entity_poly.entity_id
_entity_poly.type
_entity_poly.pdbx_seq_one_letter_code
_entity_poly.pdbx_strand_id
1 'polypeptide(L)'
;MCFTAEETALIDGIIVSYFAPQSDSESIRQRYYKTHEHLQNERIDRTDLINIRSALLFLAPEFRDSAQTGKEIQSLIAKTSSMLNQKQ
;
A
#
# COMPACT_ATOMS: atom_id res chain seq x y z
N MET A 1 -0.95 5.29 -15.10
CA MET A 1 0.21 4.96 -14.26
C MET A 1 -0.16 3.83 -13.32
N CYS A 2 0.71 2.87 -13.16
CA CYS A 2 0.46 1.74 -12.26
C CYS A 2 1.74 1.33 -11.57
N PHE A 3 1.63 0.43 -10.60
CA PHE A 3 2.79 -0.07 -9.89
C PHE A 3 3.51 -1.13 -10.72
N THR A 4 4.83 -1.19 -10.56
CA THR A 4 5.61 -2.27 -11.17
C THR A 4 5.35 -3.56 -10.42
N ALA A 5 5.80 -4.68 -10.98
CA ALA A 5 5.64 -5.98 -10.32
C ALA A 5 6.34 -5.99 -8.96
N GLU A 6 7.52 -5.39 -8.87
CA GLU A 6 8.26 -5.32 -7.62
C GLU A 6 7.53 -4.46 -6.60
N GLU A 7 7.00 -3.32 -7.04
CA GLU A 7 6.25 -2.44 -6.16
C GLU A 7 4.98 -3.11 -5.66
N THR A 8 4.29 -3.80 -6.56
CA THR A 8 3.08 -4.52 -6.20
C THR A 8 3.38 -5.59 -5.15
N ALA A 9 4.45 -6.34 -5.34
CA ALA A 9 4.83 -7.37 -4.39
C ALA A 9 5.14 -6.79 -3.01
N LEU A 10 5.83 -5.65 -2.97
CA LEU A 10 6.17 -5.01 -1.71
C LEU A 10 4.92 -4.49 -1.00
N ILE A 11 4.06 -3.81 -1.73
CA ILE A 11 2.81 -3.29 -1.18
C ILE A 11 1.95 -4.42 -0.66
N ASP A 12 1.81 -5.47 -1.45
CA ASP A 12 1.01 -6.62 -1.09
C ASP A 12 1.54 -7.30 0.17
N GLY A 13 2.85 -7.46 0.26
CA GLY A 13 3.48 -8.03 1.43
C GLY A 13 3.21 -7.20 2.69
N ILE A 14 3.26 -5.88 2.56
CA ILE A 14 2.98 -4.99 3.67
C ILE A 14 1.52 -5.15 4.13
N ILE A 15 0.60 -5.14 3.19
CA ILE A 15 -0.82 -5.23 3.51
C ILE A 15 -1.14 -6.55 4.18
N VAL A 16 -0.70 -7.64 3.60
CA VAL A 16 -1.05 -8.98 4.10
C VAL A 16 -0.31 -9.29 5.41
N SER A 17 0.93 -8.85 5.53
CA SER A 17 1.75 -9.21 6.69
C SER A 17 1.54 -8.29 7.89
N TYR A 18 1.27 -7.01 7.65
CA TYR A 18 1.23 -6.03 8.74
C TYR A 18 -0.15 -5.51 9.07
N PHE A 19 -0.98 -5.28 8.07
CA PHE A 19 -2.26 -4.63 8.31
C PHE A 19 -3.43 -5.58 8.51
N ALA A 20 -3.58 -6.53 7.61
CA ALA A 20 -4.71 -7.44 7.70
C ALA A 20 -4.73 -8.22 9.04
N PRO A 21 -3.60 -8.82 9.46
CA PRO A 21 -3.60 -9.58 10.72
C PRO A 21 -3.71 -8.72 11.96
N GLN A 22 -3.26 -7.47 11.90
CA GLN A 22 -3.20 -6.61 13.10
C GLN A 22 -4.44 -5.77 13.31
N SER A 23 -5.36 -5.78 12.39
CA SER A 23 -6.55 -4.99 12.50
C SER A 23 -7.55 -5.64 13.44
N ASP A 24 -8.09 -4.88 14.38
CA ASP A 24 -9.12 -5.35 15.31
C ASP A 24 -10.49 -5.31 14.67
N SER A 25 -10.64 -4.54 13.60
CA SER A 25 -11.92 -4.39 12.93
C SER A 25 -12.01 -5.30 11.73
N GLU A 26 -13.08 -6.10 11.68
CA GLU A 26 -13.31 -6.95 10.53
C GLU A 26 -13.50 -6.14 9.25
N SER A 27 -14.17 -5.00 9.36
CA SER A 27 -14.36 -4.08 8.23
C SER A 27 -13.04 -3.64 7.63
N ILE A 28 -12.11 -3.27 8.51
CA ILE A 28 -10.79 -2.79 8.07
C ILE A 28 -10.00 -3.92 7.44
N ARG A 29 -10.05 -5.11 8.06
CA ARG A 29 -9.36 -6.27 7.50
C ARG A 29 -9.88 -6.59 6.11
N GLN A 30 -11.21 -6.58 5.94
CA GLN A 30 -11.81 -6.86 4.65
C GLN A 30 -11.41 -5.82 3.61
N ARG A 31 -11.31 -4.57 4.02
CA ARG A 31 -10.88 -3.50 3.12
C ARG A 31 -9.48 -3.78 2.57
N TYR A 32 -8.55 -4.17 3.43
CA TYR A 32 -7.19 -4.44 2.99
C TYR A 32 -7.09 -5.74 2.18
N TYR A 33 -7.89 -6.75 2.52
CA TYR A 33 -7.93 -7.97 1.70
C TYR A 33 -8.48 -7.68 0.31
N LYS A 34 -9.44 -6.79 0.23
CA LYS A 34 -9.99 -6.40 -1.06
C LYS A 34 -8.94 -5.68 -1.90
N THR A 35 -8.17 -4.80 -1.26
CA THR A 35 -7.07 -4.12 -1.94
C THR A 35 -6.02 -5.15 -2.40
N HIS A 36 -5.73 -6.14 -1.58
CA HIS A 36 -4.83 -7.23 -1.94
C HIS A 36 -5.34 -7.95 -3.19
N GLU A 37 -6.62 -8.27 -3.23
CA GLU A 37 -7.23 -8.90 -4.39
C GLU A 37 -7.10 -8.05 -5.64
N HIS A 38 -7.36 -6.75 -5.51
CA HIS A 38 -7.25 -5.83 -6.63
C HIS A 38 -5.82 -5.73 -7.13
N LEU A 39 -4.85 -5.76 -6.23
CA LEU A 39 -3.44 -5.77 -6.62
C LEU A 39 -3.11 -7.02 -7.43
N GLN A 40 -3.61 -8.17 -7.00
CA GLN A 40 -3.37 -9.42 -7.70
C GLN A 40 -3.98 -9.43 -9.11
N ASN A 41 -5.10 -8.74 -9.27
CA ASN A 41 -5.82 -8.70 -10.54
C ASN A 41 -5.55 -7.43 -11.35
N GLU A 42 -4.62 -6.59 -10.89
CA GLU A 42 -4.26 -5.35 -11.55
C GLU A 42 -5.46 -4.43 -11.76
N ARG A 43 -6.35 -4.37 -10.78
CA ARG A 43 -7.57 -3.57 -10.83
C ARG A 43 -7.64 -2.56 -9.70
N ILE A 44 -6.58 -1.80 -9.52
CA ILE A 44 -6.50 -0.84 -8.44
C ILE A 44 -7.35 0.38 -8.76
N ASP A 45 -8.25 0.75 -7.82
CA ASP A 45 -9.04 1.95 -7.96
C ASP A 45 -8.57 3.01 -6.97
N ARG A 46 -9.29 4.13 -6.92
CA ARG A 46 -8.89 5.24 -6.06
C ARG A 46 -8.95 4.87 -4.58
N THR A 47 -9.94 4.09 -4.18
CA THR A 47 -10.06 3.64 -2.80
C THR A 47 -8.87 2.79 -2.41
N ASP A 48 -8.41 1.93 -3.32
CA ASP A 48 -7.23 1.11 -3.08
C ASP A 48 -5.99 1.98 -2.90
N LEU A 49 -5.86 3.03 -3.70
CA LEU A 49 -4.72 3.94 -3.58
C LEU A 49 -4.71 4.63 -2.22
N ILE A 50 -5.87 5.03 -1.73
CA ILE A 50 -5.98 5.64 -0.41
C ILE A 50 -5.56 4.64 0.67
N ASN A 51 -6.02 3.41 0.56
CA ASN A 51 -5.66 2.36 1.51
C ASN A 51 -4.16 2.08 1.49
N ILE A 52 -3.59 1.98 0.31
CA ILE A 52 -2.16 1.72 0.14
C ILE A 52 -1.34 2.86 0.75
N ARG A 53 -1.72 4.09 0.45
CA ARG A 53 -1.01 5.24 0.98
C ARG A 53 -1.08 5.29 2.49
N SER A 54 -2.26 5.03 3.05
CA SER A 54 -2.44 5.02 4.50
C SER A 54 -1.55 3.97 5.15
N ALA A 55 -1.49 2.79 4.55
CA ALA A 55 -0.66 1.70 5.07
C ALA A 55 0.82 2.09 5.04
N LEU A 56 1.27 2.66 3.93
CA LEU A 56 2.66 3.06 3.79
C LEU A 56 3.03 4.15 4.79
N LEU A 57 2.15 5.13 4.97
CA LEU A 57 2.41 6.21 5.92
C LEU A 57 2.46 5.70 7.35
N PHE A 58 1.62 4.73 7.68
CA PHE A 58 1.61 4.16 9.01
C PHE A 58 2.89 3.40 9.32
N LEU A 59 3.43 2.68 8.33
CA LEU A 59 4.63 1.88 8.53
C LEU A 59 5.94 2.62 8.32
N ALA A 60 5.92 3.77 7.65
CA ALA A 60 7.13 4.50 7.33
C ALA A 60 8.06 4.70 8.54
N PRO A 61 7.54 5.13 9.72
CA PRO A 61 8.41 5.33 10.88
C PRO A 61 9.11 4.06 11.35
N GLU A 62 8.49 2.90 11.14
CA GLU A 62 9.07 1.64 11.61
C GLU A 62 10.25 1.19 10.76
N PHE A 63 10.34 1.70 9.53
CA PHE A 63 11.44 1.36 8.63
C PHE A 63 12.43 2.51 8.48
N ARG A 64 12.34 3.50 9.34
CA ARG A 64 13.21 4.67 9.28
C ARG A 64 14.69 4.31 9.34
N ASP A 65 15.02 3.29 10.13
CA ASP A 65 16.41 2.88 10.30
C ASP A 65 16.91 1.93 9.21
N SER A 66 16.01 1.50 8.32
CA SER A 66 16.37 0.63 7.22
C SER A 66 16.54 1.50 5.97
N ALA A 67 17.78 1.77 5.59
CA ALA A 67 18.05 2.70 4.50
C ALA A 67 17.35 2.32 3.21
N GLN A 68 17.41 1.05 2.84
CA GLN A 68 16.81 0.62 1.58
C GLN A 68 15.31 0.54 1.64
N THR A 69 14.77 -0.15 2.65
CA THR A 69 13.32 -0.30 2.78
C THR A 69 12.65 1.05 3.02
N GLY A 70 13.29 1.88 3.84
CA GLY A 70 12.77 3.22 4.10
C GLY A 70 12.64 4.03 2.82
N LYS A 71 13.66 3.97 1.97
CA LYS A 71 13.64 4.67 0.68
C LYS A 71 12.55 4.13 -0.23
N GLU A 72 12.39 2.83 -0.26
CA GLU A 72 11.36 2.20 -1.08
C GLU A 72 9.97 2.64 -0.63
N ILE A 73 9.74 2.66 0.68
CA ILE A 73 8.46 3.09 1.21
C ILE A 73 8.20 4.56 0.88
N GLN A 74 9.18 5.43 1.05
CA GLN A 74 9.04 6.84 0.71
C GLN A 74 8.75 7.03 -0.77
N SER A 75 9.43 6.28 -1.61
CA SER A 75 9.21 6.34 -3.05
C SER A 75 7.79 5.90 -3.40
N LEU A 76 7.30 4.86 -2.75
CA LEU A 76 5.93 4.38 -2.97
C LEU A 76 4.90 5.38 -2.48
N ILE A 77 5.15 6.05 -1.35
CA ILE A 77 4.25 7.08 -0.86
C ILE A 77 4.15 8.21 -1.88
N ALA A 78 5.29 8.64 -2.41
CA ALA A 78 5.32 9.70 -3.40
C ALA A 78 4.56 9.29 -4.66
N LYS A 79 4.80 8.08 -5.13
CA LYS A 79 4.15 7.57 -6.34
C LYS A 79 2.64 7.45 -6.13
N THR A 80 2.23 6.90 -4.99
CA THR A 80 0.81 6.73 -4.69
C THR A 80 0.12 8.08 -4.59
N SER A 81 0.77 9.05 -3.94
CA SER A 81 0.23 10.40 -3.84
C SER A 81 0.07 11.04 -5.22
N SER A 82 1.06 10.83 -6.08
CA SER A 82 1.01 11.34 -7.45
C SER A 82 -0.16 10.73 -8.21
N MET A 83 -0.37 9.43 -8.06
CA MET A 83 -1.46 8.74 -8.72
C MET A 83 -2.82 9.25 -8.22
N LEU A 84 -2.92 9.54 -6.92
CA LEU A 84 -4.14 10.08 -6.34
C LEU A 84 -4.43 11.50 -6.82
N ASN A 85 -3.39 12.25 -7.15
CA ASN A 85 -3.52 13.63 -7.61
C ASN A 85 -3.80 13.74 -9.10
N GLN A 86 -3.74 12.65 -9.83
CA GLN A 86 -4.03 12.68 -11.25
C GLN A 86 -5.52 12.87 -11.47
N LYS A 87 -5.85 13.65 -12.48
CA LYS A 87 -7.26 13.86 -12.84
C LYS A 87 -7.86 12.59 -13.42
N GLN A 88 -9.04 12.30 -12.99
CA GLN A 88 -9.78 11.17 -13.53
C GLN A 88 -10.64 11.59 -14.69
#